data_9429988d4016420778f6fa57e7bd4b7b
#
_entry.id   9429988d4016420778f6fa57e7bd4b7b
#
_cell.length_a   1.000
_cell.length_b   1.000
_cell.length_c   1.000
_cell.angle_alpha   90.00
_cell.angle_beta   90.00
_cell.angle_gamma   90.00
#
_symmetry.space_group_name_H-M   'P 1'
#
loop_
_entity.id
_entity.type
_entity.pdbx_description
1 polymer ?
#
loop_
_entity_poly.entity_id
_entity_poly.type
_entity_poly.pdbx_seq_one_letter_code
_entity_poly.pdbx_strand_id
1 'polypeptide(L)'
;GQGADGDYVVAQAQYGAANPALCGNATGAAADCINNAFFNPVPDGFNGRMVMYVWNQDNASKYLDVLEPTELAGKIQTGLATFGPDLTTTPITAEVVVIDDGTSDGSQGCEPSNQPEMEGKIALIDRGGCDFSLKVFYAQEAGAVGVIIANFEDVILGMGPADFAEEVTIPSVLITKQDADRIRAFAGSGLVVSLVAPVTTGAVFRDGSLDNSIITHEYTHGISNRLTGGPSSVGCLSETMDHENQEANGMGEGWSDFVALTLTARPGDTGPKRRGIGTFAQREETNGKGIRDYPYSTDMTVNPLTYNSIQTQPGEHGIGTVWCTMLWDLYWALSDEYGWDPDVYHGDGGNNIAIQLVVDGMKLQPCNPGFIDARNAILAADMINNAGANQCLIW
;
A
#
# COMPACT_ATOMS: atom_id res chain seq x y z
N GLY A 1 8.15 15.26 -27.21
CA GLY A 1 9.56 15.02 -27.15
C GLY A 1 10.32 16.09 -27.90
N GLN A 2 11.47 16.40 -27.38
CA GLN A 2 12.43 17.31 -28.04
C GLN A 2 13.67 16.55 -28.52
N GLY A 3 13.54 15.26 -28.68
CA GLY A 3 14.60 14.36 -29.07
C GLY A 3 14.36 13.74 -30.45
N ALA A 4 14.67 12.47 -30.58
CA ALA A 4 14.41 11.72 -31.81
C ALA A 4 12.90 11.51 -32.01
N ASP A 5 12.43 11.72 -33.23
CA ASP A 5 11.02 11.51 -33.56
C ASP A 5 10.60 10.04 -33.46
N GLY A 6 9.33 9.79 -33.11
CA GLY A 6 8.75 8.45 -33.10
C GLY A 6 8.80 7.74 -31.75
N ASP A 7 9.09 8.43 -30.64
CA ASP A 7 9.22 7.92 -29.28
C ASP A 7 7.93 8.08 -28.43
N TYR A 8 6.78 7.96 -29.07
CA TYR A 8 5.50 7.98 -28.33
C TYR A 8 5.39 6.82 -27.35
N VAL A 9 4.62 7.03 -26.28
CA VAL A 9 4.33 5.97 -25.29
C VAL A 9 3.28 5.01 -25.86
N VAL A 10 3.58 3.71 -25.81
CA VAL A 10 2.63 2.65 -26.13
C VAL A 10 1.86 2.30 -24.87
N ALA A 11 0.60 2.74 -24.77
CA ALA A 11 -0.28 2.42 -23.65
C ALA A 11 -1.12 1.18 -23.97
N GLN A 12 -1.12 0.20 -23.07
CA GLN A 12 -1.84 -1.06 -23.19
C GLN A 12 -2.80 -1.24 -22.03
N ALA A 13 -4.10 -1.14 -22.32
CA ALA A 13 -5.16 -1.36 -21.34
C ALA A 13 -5.51 -2.84 -21.23
N GLN A 14 -5.94 -3.30 -20.05
CA GLN A 14 -6.41 -4.68 -19.79
C GLN A 14 -5.46 -5.76 -20.32
N TYR A 15 -4.16 -5.51 -20.24
CA TYR A 15 -3.16 -6.40 -20.81
C TYR A 15 -3.25 -7.79 -20.17
N GLY A 16 -3.30 -8.83 -21.00
CA GLY A 16 -3.42 -10.21 -20.54
C GLY A 16 -4.83 -10.66 -20.12
N ALA A 17 -5.79 -9.75 -19.93
CA ALA A 17 -7.12 -10.09 -19.43
C ALA A 17 -7.88 -11.13 -20.30
N ALA A 18 -7.74 -11.05 -21.62
CA ALA A 18 -8.35 -12.00 -22.56
C ALA A 18 -7.42 -13.18 -22.93
N ASN A 19 -6.14 -13.09 -22.64
CA ASN A 19 -5.15 -14.11 -22.95
C ASN A 19 -4.02 -14.12 -21.91
N PRO A 20 -4.19 -14.86 -20.82
CA PRO A 20 -3.17 -14.97 -19.77
C PRO A 20 -1.79 -15.46 -20.26
N ALA A 21 -1.71 -16.14 -21.40
CA ALA A 21 -0.45 -16.57 -21.97
C ALA A 21 0.47 -15.39 -22.40
N LEU A 22 -0.09 -14.19 -22.56
CA LEU A 22 0.69 -12.96 -22.81
C LEU A 22 1.46 -12.51 -21.56
N CYS A 23 1.09 -12.98 -20.38
CA CYS A 23 1.71 -12.64 -19.11
C CYS A 23 3.09 -13.29 -18.92
N GLY A 24 3.41 -14.25 -19.77
CA GLY A 24 4.76 -14.82 -19.89
C GLY A 24 5.21 -15.63 -18.68
N ASN A 25 6.51 -15.86 -18.59
CA ASN A 25 7.17 -16.58 -17.49
C ASN A 25 7.54 -15.64 -16.33
N ALA A 26 6.78 -14.54 -16.12
CA ALA A 26 6.98 -13.67 -14.98
C ALA A 26 6.66 -14.42 -13.68
N THR A 27 7.38 -14.13 -12.62
CA THR A 27 7.13 -14.67 -11.28
C THR A 27 6.38 -13.63 -10.42
N GLY A 28 5.58 -14.09 -9.47
CA GLY A 28 4.81 -13.20 -8.59
C GLY A 28 3.53 -12.67 -9.24
N ALA A 29 3.00 -11.55 -8.74
CA ALA A 29 1.73 -10.94 -9.20
C ALA A 29 1.72 -10.59 -10.70
N ALA A 30 2.88 -10.35 -11.31
CA ALA A 30 3.01 -10.11 -12.73
C ALA A 30 2.73 -11.36 -13.60
N ALA A 31 2.80 -12.57 -13.01
CA ALA A 31 2.55 -13.82 -13.72
C ALA A 31 1.10 -13.94 -14.22
N ASP A 32 0.16 -13.33 -13.49
CA ASP A 32 -1.27 -13.45 -13.77
C ASP A 32 -1.84 -12.25 -14.54
N CYS A 33 -1.03 -11.21 -14.83
CA CYS A 33 -1.47 -9.93 -15.41
C CYS A 33 -2.68 -9.31 -14.66
N ILE A 34 -2.65 -9.34 -13.35
CA ILE A 34 -3.68 -8.75 -12.49
C ILE A 34 -3.05 -7.95 -11.35
N ASN A 35 -3.82 -7.04 -10.78
CA ASN A 35 -3.47 -6.29 -9.57
C ASN A 35 -2.13 -5.55 -9.66
N ASN A 36 -1.79 -5.09 -10.84
CA ASN A 36 -0.55 -4.36 -11.10
C ASN A 36 -0.70 -3.45 -12.33
N ALA A 37 0.28 -2.62 -12.52
CA ALA A 37 0.57 -1.86 -13.72
C ALA A 37 2.09 -1.68 -13.78
N PHE A 38 2.65 -1.26 -14.90
CA PHE A 38 4.06 -0.87 -14.97
C PHE A 38 4.35 0.05 -16.15
N PHE A 39 5.40 0.83 -16.02
CA PHE A 39 6.00 1.56 -17.12
C PHE A 39 7.41 1.02 -17.41
N ASN A 40 7.69 0.72 -18.67
CA ASN A 40 9.01 0.35 -19.11
C ASN A 40 9.68 1.59 -19.78
N PRO A 41 10.56 2.31 -19.06
CA PRO A 41 11.27 3.45 -19.62
C PRO A 41 12.32 2.97 -20.64
N VAL A 42 12.49 3.74 -21.70
CA VAL A 42 13.49 3.48 -22.74
C VAL A 42 14.18 4.79 -23.14
N PRO A 43 15.40 4.74 -23.69
CA PRO A 43 16.08 5.92 -24.17
C PRO A 43 15.28 6.67 -25.25
N ASP A 44 15.60 7.93 -25.43
CA ASP A 44 15.04 8.78 -26.49
C ASP A 44 15.18 8.12 -27.89
N GLY A 45 14.15 8.26 -28.70
CA GLY A 45 14.05 7.59 -30.02
C GLY A 45 13.43 6.18 -29.95
N PHE A 46 13.14 5.65 -28.76
CA PHE A 46 12.43 4.38 -28.57
C PHE A 46 11.10 4.60 -27.86
N ASN A 47 10.12 3.73 -28.13
CA ASN A 47 8.79 3.82 -27.55
C ASN A 47 8.77 3.28 -26.11
N GLY A 48 8.53 4.14 -25.15
CA GLY A 48 8.18 3.73 -23.78
C GLY A 48 6.89 2.94 -23.77
N ARG A 49 6.75 2.01 -22.83
CA ARG A 49 5.58 1.14 -22.75
C ARG A 49 4.93 1.25 -21.38
N MET A 50 3.67 1.66 -21.35
CA MET A 50 2.83 1.66 -20.16
C MET A 50 1.81 0.50 -20.25
N VAL A 51 1.78 -0.35 -19.25
CA VAL A 51 0.92 -1.52 -19.23
C VAL A 51 -0.01 -1.46 -18.02
N MET A 52 -1.29 -1.55 -18.28
CA MET A 52 -2.35 -1.51 -17.28
C MET A 52 -3.05 -2.87 -17.23
N TYR A 53 -3.06 -3.48 -16.06
CA TYR A 53 -3.75 -4.74 -15.82
C TYR A 53 -5.17 -4.54 -15.31
N VAL A 54 -5.91 -5.62 -15.27
CA VAL A 54 -7.18 -5.66 -14.54
C VAL A 54 -6.92 -5.97 -13.06
N TRP A 55 -7.78 -5.47 -12.19
CA TRP A 55 -7.67 -5.62 -10.74
C TRP A 55 -8.84 -6.46 -10.23
N ASN A 56 -8.54 -7.58 -9.60
CA ASN A 56 -9.53 -8.46 -8.98
C ASN A 56 -9.60 -8.30 -7.46
N GLN A 57 -9.07 -7.23 -6.92
CA GLN A 57 -9.05 -6.93 -5.49
C GLN A 57 -10.48 -6.78 -4.93
N ASP A 58 -11.32 -7.72 -5.29
CA ASP A 58 -12.52 -7.99 -4.55
C ASP A 58 -12.14 -8.70 -3.27
N ASN A 59 -12.70 -8.35 -2.18
CA ASN A 59 -12.87 -9.10 -0.94
C ASN A 59 -12.19 -10.50 -0.82
N ALA A 60 -11.45 -10.93 -1.84
CA ALA A 60 -10.76 -12.22 -1.90
C ALA A 60 -9.73 -12.41 -0.78
N SER A 61 -9.30 -11.32 -0.15
CA SER A 61 -8.48 -11.33 1.06
C SER A 61 -9.22 -10.77 2.28
N LYS A 62 -10.56 -10.60 2.21
CA LYS A 62 -11.38 -10.06 3.31
C LYS A 62 -12.32 -11.13 3.82
N TYR A 63 -11.77 -12.05 4.60
CA TYR A 63 -12.50 -13.17 5.18
C TYR A 63 -13.03 -12.89 6.59
N LEU A 64 -12.79 -11.72 7.15
CA LEU A 64 -13.26 -11.26 8.45
C LEU A 64 -14.20 -10.07 8.27
N ASP A 65 -15.45 -10.21 8.72
CA ASP A 65 -16.44 -9.15 8.73
C ASP A 65 -16.82 -8.83 10.19
N VAL A 66 -16.58 -7.60 10.64
CA VAL A 66 -16.99 -7.11 11.96
C VAL A 66 -18.45 -6.72 11.86
N LEU A 67 -19.29 -7.35 12.68
CA LEU A 67 -20.75 -7.13 12.71
C LEU A 67 -21.16 -6.22 13.85
N GLU A 68 -20.55 -6.38 15.02
CA GLU A 68 -20.79 -5.59 16.23
C GLU A 68 -19.45 -5.28 16.92
N PRO A 69 -19.30 -4.10 17.53
CA PRO A 69 -20.25 -2.99 17.52
C PRO A 69 -20.32 -2.28 16.17
N THR A 70 -21.44 -1.63 15.87
CA THR A 70 -21.71 -1.02 14.56
C THR A 70 -20.71 0.06 14.16
N GLU A 71 -20.09 0.75 15.12
CA GLU A 71 -19.02 1.73 14.85
C GLU A 71 -17.73 1.12 14.29
N LEU A 72 -17.53 -0.19 14.48
CA LEU A 72 -16.40 -0.94 13.92
C LEU A 72 -16.81 -1.80 12.72
N ALA A 73 -18.11 -1.85 12.39
CA ALA A 73 -18.64 -2.74 11.36
C ALA A 73 -17.91 -2.55 10.03
N GLY A 74 -17.64 -3.66 9.38
CA GLY A 74 -16.99 -3.69 8.07
C GLY A 74 -15.98 -4.82 7.93
N LYS A 75 -15.52 -4.98 6.70
CA LYS A 75 -14.62 -6.07 6.33
C LYS A 75 -13.15 -5.69 6.57
N ILE A 76 -12.43 -6.60 7.18
CA ILE A 76 -11.00 -6.50 7.47
C ILE A 76 -10.22 -7.40 6.50
N GLN A 77 -9.13 -6.88 5.97
CA GLN A 77 -8.20 -7.66 5.15
C GLN A 77 -7.49 -8.73 5.99
N THR A 78 -7.34 -9.93 5.44
CA THR A 78 -6.81 -11.07 6.16
C THR A 78 -5.75 -11.83 5.37
N GLY A 79 -4.75 -12.37 6.06
CA GLY A 79 -3.94 -13.47 5.57
C GLY A 79 -4.63 -14.81 5.88
N LEU A 80 -4.39 -15.81 5.05
CA LEU A 80 -4.95 -17.14 5.23
C LEU A 80 -3.91 -18.12 5.75
N ALA A 81 -4.38 -19.15 6.46
CA ALA A 81 -3.57 -20.32 6.79
C ALA A 81 -3.55 -21.30 5.62
N THR A 82 -2.43 -22.01 5.47
CA THR A 82 -2.30 -23.18 4.57
C THR A 82 -2.42 -24.50 5.34
N PHE A 83 -3.05 -24.46 6.50
CA PHE A 83 -3.39 -25.59 7.37
C PHE A 83 -4.80 -25.40 7.95
N GLY A 84 -5.39 -26.49 8.43
CA GLY A 84 -6.80 -26.49 8.84
C GLY A 84 -7.76 -26.34 7.64
N PRO A 85 -9.07 -26.22 7.88
CA PRO A 85 -10.06 -26.12 6.82
C PRO A 85 -10.09 -24.72 6.20
N ASP A 86 -10.32 -24.65 4.89
CA ASP A 86 -10.61 -23.42 4.18
C ASP A 86 -11.93 -22.81 4.67
N LEU A 87 -12.00 -21.49 4.74
CA LEU A 87 -13.25 -20.79 4.92
C LEU A 87 -14.17 -20.99 3.72
N THR A 88 -15.45 -21.19 4.00
CA THR A 88 -16.48 -21.36 2.98
C THR A 88 -17.39 -20.12 2.93
N THR A 89 -18.34 -20.09 1.97
CA THR A 89 -19.37 -19.06 1.91
C THR A 89 -20.41 -19.17 3.02
N THR A 90 -20.38 -20.25 3.82
CA THR A 90 -21.17 -20.37 5.05
C THR A 90 -20.43 -19.66 6.18
N PRO A 91 -20.99 -18.59 6.75
CA PRO A 91 -20.31 -17.81 7.78
C PRO A 91 -20.19 -18.57 9.11
N ILE A 92 -19.04 -18.42 9.76
CA ILE A 92 -18.84 -18.76 11.17
C ILE A 92 -18.94 -17.46 11.95
N THR A 93 -20.06 -17.24 12.58
CA THR A 93 -20.34 -16.00 13.33
C THR A 93 -20.31 -16.25 14.81
N ALA A 94 -19.45 -15.56 15.53
CA ALA A 94 -19.35 -15.67 16.98
C ALA A 94 -18.75 -14.39 17.60
N GLU A 95 -18.89 -14.30 18.92
CA GLU A 95 -18.18 -13.29 19.70
C GLU A 95 -16.69 -13.61 19.74
N VAL A 96 -15.86 -12.57 19.76
CA VAL A 96 -14.39 -12.69 19.85
C VAL A 96 -13.95 -12.57 21.30
N VAL A 97 -13.09 -13.49 21.72
CA VAL A 97 -12.46 -13.50 23.05
C VAL A 97 -10.95 -13.60 22.87
N VAL A 98 -10.18 -12.80 23.62
CA VAL A 98 -8.72 -12.95 23.67
C VAL A 98 -8.38 -14.24 24.39
N ILE A 99 -7.51 -15.06 23.81
CA ILE A 99 -7.03 -16.27 24.48
C ILE A 99 -6.18 -15.89 25.71
N ASP A 100 -6.27 -16.73 26.75
CA ASP A 100 -5.39 -16.69 27.89
C ASP A 100 -4.92 -18.12 28.17
N ASP A 101 -3.65 -18.40 27.99
CA ASP A 101 -3.04 -19.72 28.25
C ASP A 101 -2.45 -19.82 29.67
N GLY A 102 -2.68 -18.81 30.52
CA GLY A 102 -2.24 -18.78 31.91
C GLY A 102 -0.77 -18.45 32.11
N THR A 103 -0.03 -18.14 31.05
CA THR A 103 1.37 -17.67 31.14
C THR A 103 1.45 -16.15 31.26
N SER A 104 2.69 -15.60 31.44
CA SER A 104 2.89 -14.14 31.44
C SER A 104 2.55 -13.48 30.09
N ASP A 105 2.67 -14.24 29.01
CA ASP A 105 2.35 -13.83 27.63
C ASP A 105 1.12 -14.58 27.12
N GLY A 106 0.13 -14.78 27.98
CA GLY A 106 -1.03 -15.66 27.79
C GLY A 106 -1.84 -15.40 26.54
N SER A 107 -1.82 -14.19 25.99
CA SER A 107 -2.47 -13.85 24.73
C SER A 107 -1.79 -14.45 23.48
N GLN A 108 -0.62 -15.06 23.62
CA GLN A 108 0.06 -15.74 22.53
C GLN A 108 -0.47 -17.17 22.27
N GLY A 109 -1.15 -17.79 23.24
CA GLY A 109 -1.76 -19.11 23.09
C GLY A 109 -0.75 -20.20 22.75
N CYS A 110 0.42 -20.17 23.40
CA CYS A 110 1.50 -21.13 23.19
C CYS A 110 1.43 -22.33 24.12
N GLU A 111 0.54 -22.30 25.12
CA GLU A 111 0.24 -23.39 26.03
C GLU A 111 -1.27 -23.70 26.03
N PRO A 112 -1.69 -24.90 26.50
CA PRO A 112 -3.10 -25.25 26.55
C PRO A 112 -3.91 -24.28 27.41
N SER A 113 -4.96 -23.69 26.85
CA SER A 113 -5.87 -22.81 27.58
C SER A 113 -7.02 -23.57 28.23
N ASN A 114 -7.37 -23.21 29.45
CA ASN A 114 -8.54 -23.74 30.19
C ASN A 114 -9.62 -22.66 30.38
N GLN A 115 -9.84 -21.82 29.40
CA GLN A 115 -10.79 -20.71 29.38
C GLN A 115 -12.20 -21.21 29.03
N PRO A 116 -13.13 -21.41 30.00
CA PRO A 116 -14.49 -21.92 29.71
C PRO A 116 -15.29 -21.01 28.78
N GLU A 117 -15.02 -19.72 28.82
CA GLU A 117 -15.64 -18.70 27.96
C GLU A 117 -15.25 -18.80 26.48
N MET A 118 -14.25 -19.62 26.13
CA MET A 118 -13.80 -19.84 24.76
C MET A 118 -14.76 -20.74 23.97
N GLU A 119 -15.54 -21.56 24.64
CA GLU A 119 -16.48 -22.48 24.00
C GLU A 119 -17.42 -21.78 23.03
N GLY A 120 -17.37 -22.15 21.76
CA GLY A 120 -18.19 -21.57 20.69
C GLY A 120 -17.82 -20.14 20.27
N LYS A 121 -16.66 -19.61 20.70
CA LYS A 121 -16.16 -18.26 20.37
C LYS A 121 -15.11 -18.29 19.27
N ILE A 122 -14.75 -17.12 18.78
CA ILE A 122 -13.58 -16.93 17.93
C ILE A 122 -12.45 -16.40 18.80
N ALA A 123 -11.30 -17.12 18.81
CA ALA A 123 -10.16 -16.72 19.60
C ALA A 123 -9.38 -15.60 18.88
N LEU A 124 -9.02 -14.54 19.62
CA LEU A 124 -8.04 -13.54 19.20
C LEU A 124 -6.70 -13.87 19.87
N ILE A 125 -5.67 -14.12 19.09
CA ILE A 125 -4.37 -14.64 19.54
C ILE A 125 -3.25 -13.77 19.00
N ASP A 126 -2.29 -13.38 19.82
CA ASP A 126 -1.13 -12.62 19.39
C ASP A 126 -0.11 -13.50 18.64
N ARG A 127 0.42 -12.99 17.53
CA ARG A 127 1.57 -13.59 16.85
C ARG A 127 2.82 -13.53 17.76
N GLY A 128 3.65 -14.56 17.70
CA GLY A 128 4.91 -14.65 18.46
C GLY A 128 4.92 -15.85 19.41
N GLY A 129 6.08 -16.14 19.95
CA GLY A 129 6.31 -17.22 20.93
C GLY A 129 6.35 -18.62 20.34
N CYS A 130 5.39 -19.01 19.51
CA CYS A 130 5.28 -20.35 18.91
C CYS A 130 4.63 -20.31 17.53
N ASP A 131 4.56 -21.48 16.89
CA ASP A 131 4.03 -21.65 15.53
C ASP A 131 2.53 -21.39 15.42
N PHE A 132 2.09 -20.93 14.24
CA PHE A 132 0.68 -20.59 14.00
C PHE A 132 -0.26 -21.79 14.20
N SER A 133 0.12 -22.97 13.69
CA SER A 133 -0.71 -24.18 13.81
C SER A 133 -0.88 -24.62 15.25
N LEU A 134 0.16 -24.50 16.08
CA LEU A 134 0.09 -24.82 17.51
C LEU A 134 -0.88 -23.89 18.26
N LYS A 135 -0.84 -22.57 17.96
CA LYS A 135 -1.78 -21.58 18.53
C LYS A 135 -3.23 -21.93 18.19
N VAL A 136 -3.49 -22.27 16.93
CA VAL A 136 -4.83 -22.61 16.46
C VAL A 136 -5.30 -23.94 17.08
N PHE A 137 -4.40 -24.91 17.23
CA PHE A 137 -4.69 -26.18 17.88
C PHE A 137 -5.10 -25.98 19.35
N TYR A 138 -4.35 -25.20 20.12
CA TYR A 138 -4.73 -24.95 21.53
C TYR A 138 -6.01 -24.14 21.69
N ALA A 139 -6.30 -23.20 20.80
CA ALA A 139 -7.57 -22.52 20.78
C ALA A 139 -8.74 -23.47 20.46
N GLN A 140 -8.54 -24.40 19.50
CA GLN A 140 -9.51 -25.44 19.18
C GLN A 140 -9.80 -26.34 20.41
N GLU A 141 -8.76 -26.80 21.09
CA GLU A 141 -8.90 -27.62 22.30
C GLU A 141 -9.61 -26.87 23.43
N ALA A 142 -9.51 -25.54 23.47
CA ALA A 142 -10.26 -24.68 24.39
C ALA A 142 -11.73 -24.44 23.96
N GLY A 143 -12.16 -24.99 22.80
CA GLY A 143 -13.53 -24.87 22.29
C GLY A 143 -13.78 -23.74 21.30
N ALA A 144 -12.75 -23.08 20.82
CA ALA A 144 -12.92 -22.06 19.77
C ALA A 144 -13.46 -22.67 18.46
N VAL A 145 -14.27 -21.90 17.74
CA VAL A 145 -14.82 -22.29 16.41
C VAL A 145 -14.08 -21.63 15.24
N GLY A 146 -13.12 -20.75 15.52
CA GLY A 146 -12.25 -20.09 14.57
C GLY A 146 -11.22 -19.23 15.29
N VAL A 147 -10.18 -18.81 14.57
CA VAL A 147 -9.06 -18.05 15.14
C VAL A 147 -8.75 -16.82 14.31
N ILE A 148 -8.48 -15.71 14.98
CA ILE A 148 -7.89 -14.49 14.42
C ILE A 148 -6.51 -14.33 15.03
N ILE A 149 -5.47 -14.37 14.21
CA ILE A 149 -4.10 -14.05 14.63
C ILE A 149 -3.86 -12.56 14.46
N ALA A 150 -3.58 -11.89 15.56
CA ALA A 150 -3.18 -10.49 15.60
C ALA A 150 -1.69 -10.37 15.29
N ASN A 151 -1.33 -9.80 14.15
CA ASN A 151 0.06 -9.53 13.84
C ASN A 151 0.62 -8.41 14.73
N PHE A 152 1.92 -8.44 15.00
CA PHE A 152 2.64 -7.33 15.66
C PHE A 152 3.19 -6.29 14.67
N GLU A 153 2.95 -6.50 13.38
CA GLU A 153 3.31 -5.62 12.26
C GLU A 153 2.06 -5.28 11.44
N ASP A 154 2.07 -4.13 10.75
CA ASP A 154 0.98 -3.71 9.87
C ASP A 154 1.08 -4.33 8.46
N VAL A 155 1.39 -5.61 8.42
CA VAL A 155 1.55 -6.41 7.21
C VAL A 155 0.64 -7.64 7.26
N ILE A 156 0.02 -7.97 6.15
CA ILE A 156 -0.72 -9.23 5.97
C ILE A 156 0.26 -10.31 5.52
N LEU A 157 0.28 -11.42 6.26
CA LEU A 157 1.11 -12.59 5.99
C LEU A 157 0.23 -13.83 5.78
N GLY A 158 0.70 -14.76 4.97
CA GLY A 158 0.21 -16.13 4.97
C GLY A 158 0.77 -16.92 6.16
N MET A 159 -0.02 -17.82 6.73
CA MET A 159 0.39 -18.66 7.84
C MET A 159 0.71 -20.06 7.32
N GLY A 160 1.97 -20.48 7.48
CA GLY A 160 2.43 -21.81 7.10
C GLY A 160 2.10 -22.88 8.16
N PRO A 161 2.07 -24.18 7.75
CA PRO A 161 1.91 -25.30 8.66
C PRO A 161 3.19 -25.56 9.46
N ALA A 162 3.01 -26.04 10.69
CA ALA A 162 4.08 -26.56 11.55
C ALA A 162 3.49 -27.70 12.41
N ASP A 163 3.97 -27.90 13.62
CA ASP A 163 3.47 -28.92 14.53
C ASP A 163 1.95 -28.78 14.74
N PHE A 164 1.24 -29.89 14.82
CA PHE A 164 -0.22 -30.02 14.95
C PHE A 164 -1.06 -29.47 13.77
N ALA A 165 -0.45 -29.16 12.64
CA ALA A 165 -1.18 -28.64 11.49
C ALA A 165 -2.27 -29.59 10.94
N GLU A 166 -2.04 -30.91 11.03
CA GLU A 166 -2.98 -31.95 10.58
C GLU A 166 -4.14 -32.18 11.56
N GLU A 167 -3.99 -31.80 12.83
CA GLU A 167 -5.00 -31.90 13.88
C GLU A 167 -5.92 -30.68 13.93
N VAL A 168 -5.57 -29.60 13.23
CA VAL A 168 -6.40 -28.38 13.18
C VAL A 168 -7.62 -28.60 12.30
N THR A 169 -8.80 -28.43 12.89
CA THR A 169 -10.11 -28.62 12.23
C THR A 169 -10.96 -27.36 12.21
N ILE A 170 -10.46 -26.23 12.73
CA ILE A 170 -11.11 -24.93 12.69
C ILE A 170 -10.33 -23.95 11.79
N PRO A 171 -11.00 -23.02 11.09
CA PRO A 171 -10.31 -22.08 10.23
C PRO A 171 -9.61 -20.97 11.01
N SER A 172 -8.57 -20.38 10.41
CA SER A 172 -7.85 -19.26 10.98
C SER A 172 -7.47 -18.22 9.94
N VAL A 173 -7.45 -16.96 10.38
CA VAL A 173 -7.04 -15.79 9.59
C VAL A 173 -6.03 -14.95 10.38
N LEU A 174 -5.21 -14.18 9.66
CA LEU A 174 -4.29 -13.21 10.26
C LEU A 174 -4.72 -11.81 9.84
N ILE A 175 -4.66 -10.86 10.79
CA ILE A 175 -4.92 -9.43 10.56
C ILE A 175 -3.71 -8.58 10.94
N THR A 176 -3.66 -7.35 10.42
CA THR A 176 -2.59 -6.40 10.74
C THR A 176 -2.63 -6.00 12.23
N LYS A 177 -1.51 -5.45 12.73
CA LYS A 177 -1.46 -4.86 14.07
C LYS A 177 -2.52 -3.78 14.26
N GLN A 178 -2.64 -2.87 13.30
CA GLN A 178 -3.60 -1.77 13.35
C GLN A 178 -5.04 -2.27 13.48
N ASP A 179 -5.43 -3.27 12.69
CA ASP A 179 -6.78 -3.85 12.76
C ASP A 179 -6.99 -4.61 14.08
N ALA A 180 -5.96 -5.34 14.55
CA ALA A 180 -6.01 -6.05 15.82
C ALA A 180 -6.19 -5.07 17.00
N ASP A 181 -5.42 -4.00 17.05
CA ASP A 181 -5.52 -2.97 18.09
C ASP A 181 -6.92 -2.32 18.10
N ARG A 182 -7.49 -2.08 16.91
CA ARG A 182 -8.81 -1.50 16.75
C ARG A 182 -9.93 -2.37 17.35
N ILE A 183 -9.88 -3.70 17.15
CA ILE A 183 -10.94 -4.61 17.59
C ILE A 183 -10.70 -5.15 19.01
N ARG A 184 -9.46 -5.19 19.48
CA ARG A 184 -9.06 -5.79 20.76
C ARG A 184 -9.81 -5.20 21.96
N ALA A 185 -10.03 -3.89 21.97
CA ALA A 185 -10.72 -3.21 23.07
C ALA A 185 -12.16 -3.71 23.31
N PHE A 186 -12.75 -4.36 22.32
CA PHE A 186 -14.12 -4.88 22.34
C PHE A 186 -14.18 -6.40 22.48
N ALA A 187 -13.03 -7.10 22.40
CA ALA A 187 -12.97 -8.55 22.58
C ALA A 187 -13.43 -8.93 24.00
N GLY A 188 -14.30 -9.93 24.11
CA GLY A 188 -14.94 -10.30 25.36
C GLY A 188 -15.97 -9.28 25.90
N SER A 189 -16.31 -8.25 25.11
CA SER A 189 -17.24 -7.18 25.51
C SER A 189 -18.25 -6.84 24.40
N GLY A 190 -18.65 -7.84 23.60
CA GLY A 190 -19.65 -7.67 22.55
C GLY A 190 -19.09 -7.51 21.14
N LEU A 191 -17.79 -7.79 20.90
CA LEU A 191 -17.25 -7.88 19.56
C LEU A 191 -17.77 -9.14 18.87
N VAL A 192 -18.64 -8.99 17.88
CA VAL A 192 -19.15 -10.10 17.07
C VAL A 192 -18.58 -9.98 15.66
N VAL A 193 -18.00 -11.05 15.18
CA VAL A 193 -17.44 -11.12 13.82
C VAL A 193 -17.95 -12.34 13.07
N SER A 194 -17.78 -12.31 11.75
CA SER A 194 -18.06 -13.43 10.88
C SER A 194 -16.80 -13.77 10.10
N LEU A 195 -16.34 -15.01 10.20
CA LEU A 195 -15.33 -15.60 9.35
C LEU A 195 -16.04 -16.26 8.14
N VAL A 196 -15.85 -15.75 6.95
CA VAL A 196 -16.59 -16.20 5.78
C VAL A 196 -15.78 -15.97 4.51
N ALA A 197 -15.73 -16.96 3.63
CA ALA A 197 -15.17 -16.75 2.30
C ALA A 197 -16.06 -15.76 1.53
N PRO A 198 -15.48 -14.78 0.84
CA PRO A 198 -16.25 -13.89 0.00
C PRO A 198 -16.98 -14.69 -1.08
N VAL A 199 -18.25 -14.36 -1.34
CA VAL A 199 -18.99 -14.94 -2.46
C VAL A 199 -18.35 -14.42 -3.73
N THR A 200 -17.57 -15.26 -4.39
CA THR A 200 -17.05 -14.98 -5.72
C THR A 200 -18.17 -15.23 -6.75
N THR A 201 -19.08 -14.30 -6.91
CA THR A 201 -19.95 -14.27 -8.07
C THR A 201 -19.12 -13.80 -9.27
N GLY A 202 -18.31 -14.68 -9.87
CA GLY A 202 -17.39 -14.39 -10.94
C GLY A 202 -16.46 -13.19 -10.61
N ALA A 203 -15.17 -13.32 -10.67
CA ALA A 203 -14.26 -12.22 -10.35
C ALA A 203 -14.67 -10.97 -11.18
N VAL A 204 -15.26 -9.98 -10.53
CA VAL A 204 -15.56 -8.71 -11.18
C VAL A 204 -14.27 -7.93 -11.23
N PHE A 205 -13.59 -8.00 -12.35
CA PHE A 205 -12.39 -7.22 -12.58
C PHE A 205 -12.71 -5.74 -12.74
N ARG A 206 -11.88 -4.88 -12.14
CA ARG A 206 -11.81 -3.47 -12.48
C ARG A 206 -10.66 -3.23 -13.45
N ASP A 207 -10.91 -2.41 -14.43
CA ASP A 207 -9.88 -2.00 -15.37
C ASP A 207 -8.97 -0.93 -14.71
N GLY A 208 -7.69 -1.26 -14.49
CA GLY A 208 -6.72 -0.32 -13.93
C GLY A 208 -6.51 0.91 -14.79
N SER A 209 -6.79 0.82 -16.09
CA SER A 209 -6.71 1.97 -17.01
C SER A 209 -7.85 2.99 -16.81
N LEU A 210 -8.76 2.75 -15.86
CA LEU A 210 -9.80 3.71 -15.44
C LEU A 210 -9.45 4.36 -14.08
N ASP A 211 -8.36 3.97 -13.44
CA ASP A 211 -7.85 4.61 -12.23
C ASP A 211 -6.87 5.72 -12.59
N ASN A 212 -7.32 6.98 -12.46
CA ASN A 212 -6.50 8.14 -12.83
C ASN A 212 -5.18 8.21 -12.05
N SER A 213 -5.18 7.76 -10.80
CA SER A 213 -3.97 7.81 -9.99
C SER A 213 -2.95 6.77 -10.45
N ILE A 214 -3.38 5.55 -10.84
CA ILE A 214 -2.49 4.53 -11.39
C ILE A 214 -1.97 4.95 -12.77
N ILE A 215 -2.84 5.46 -13.67
CA ILE A 215 -2.41 5.96 -14.99
C ILE A 215 -1.31 7.02 -14.84
N THR A 216 -1.54 7.99 -13.95
CA THR A 216 -0.60 9.08 -13.73
C THR A 216 0.70 8.58 -13.11
N HIS A 217 0.60 7.67 -12.13
CA HIS A 217 1.74 7.03 -11.50
C HIS A 217 2.64 6.37 -12.54
N GLU A 218 2.09 5.48 -13.34
CA GLU A 218 2.85 4.76 -14.37
C GLU A 218 3.48 5.69 -15.41
N TYR A 219 2.72 6.67 -15.89
CA TYR A 219 3.27 7.63 -16.85
C TYR A 219 4.42 8.45 -16.23
N THR A 220 4.35 8.73 -14.95
CA THR A 220 5.39 9.49 -14.24
C THR A 220 6.68 8.70 -14.08
N HIS A 221 6.67 7.36 -14.05
CA HIS A 221 7.91 6.59 -14.16
C HIS A 221 8.67 6.92 -15.44
N GLY A 222 7.97 7.09 -16.56
CA GLY A 222 8.57 7.55 -17.80
C GLY A 222 9.16 8.95 -17.71
N ILE A 223 8.46 9.86 -17.03
CA ILE A 223 8.92 11.25 -16.83
C ILE A 223 10.14 11.28 -15.91
N SER A 224 10.05 10.69 -14.72
CA SER A 224 11.09 10.76 -13.69
C SER A 224 12.41 10.14 -14.15
N ASN A 225 12.35 9.00 -14.84
CA ASN A 225 13.53 8.35 -15.41
C ASN A 225 14.18 9.21 -16.51
N ARG A 226 13.37 9.86 -17.38
CA ARG A 226 13.87 10.76 -18.41
C ARG A 226 14.48 12.05 -17.85
N LEU A 227 13.91 12.60 -16.80
CA LEU A 227 14.40 13.84 -16.17
C LEU A 227 15.67 13.59 -15.36
N THR A 228 15.75 12.52 -14.59
CA THR A 228 16.90 12.22 -13.71
C THR A 228 18.14 11.81 -14.50
N GLY A 229 17.99 10.93 -15.48
CA GLY A 229 19.15 10.44 -16.26
C GLY A 229 19.38 11.19 -17.56
N GLY A 230 18.45 12.05 -17.93
CA GLY A 230 18.41 12.67 -19.27
C GLY A 230 17.94 11.69 -20.34
N PRO A 231 17.94 12.11 -21.60
CA PRO A 231 17.30 11.36 -22.68
C PRO A 231 17.96 10.01 -23.00
N SER A 232 19.22 9.83 -22.63
CA SER A 232 19.99 8.63 -22.98
C SER A 232 20.14 7.62 -21.84
N SER A 233 19.83 8.00 -20.59
CA SER A 233 20.02 7.15 -19.42
C SER A 233 18.73 7.06 -18.63
N VAL A 234 18.06 5.91 -18.73
CA VAL A 234 16.76 5.65 -18.08
C VAL A 234 16.87 4.70 -16.88
N GLY A 235 18.08 4.41 -16.42
CA GLY A 235 18.34 3.49 -15.32
C GLY A 235 18.67 4.16 -13.99
N CYS A 236 18.61 5.51 -13.90
CA CYS A 236 19.05 6.25 -12.72
C CYS A 236 18.14 6.11 -11.51
N LEU A 237 16.92 5.62 -11.69
CA LEU A 237 15.94 5.34 -10.64
C LEU A 237 15.53 3.86 -10.61
N SER A 238 16.34 2.96 -11.13
CA SER A 238 16.07 1.52 -11.12
C SER A 238 16.92 0.81 -10.08
N GLU A 239 16.49 -0.39 -9.68
CA GLU A 239 17.31 -1.27 -8.85
C GLU A 239 18.69 -1.49 -9.50
N THR A 240 19.71 -1.03 -8.82
CA THR A 240 21.06 -1.49 -9.12
C THR A 240 21.26 -2.84 -8.45
N MET A 241 21.93 -3.78 -9.11
CA MET A 241 22.20 -5.13 -8.61
C MET A 241 22.93 -5.15 -7.25
N ASP A 242 23.38 -4.02 -6.77
CA ASP A 242 24.23 -3.91 -5.58
C ASP A 242 23.48 -3.62 -4.28
N HIS A 243 22.13 -3.59 -4.27
CA HIS A 243 21.28 -3.33 -3.09
C HIS A 243 21.67 -2.09 -2.24
N GLU A 244 22.66 -1.31 -2.65
CA GLU A 244 23.21 -0.21 -1.84
C GLU A 244 22.39 1.08 -1.93
N ASN A 245 21.47 1.20 -2.91
CA ASN A 245 20.68 2.41 -3.07
C ASN A 245 19.19 2.14 -3.35
N GLN A 246 18.53 1.55 -2.39
CA GLN A 246 17.07 1.37 -2.41
C GLN A 246 16.31 2.70 -2.44
N GLU A 247 16.93 3.80 -1.98
CA GLU A 247 16.31 5.13 -1.99
C GLU A 247 16.02 5.60 -3.42
N ALA A 248 16.94 5.41 -4.38
CA ALA A 248 16.74 5.84 -5.77
C ALA A 248 15.54 5.16 -6.42
N ASN A 249 15.42 3.84 -6.24
CA ASN A 249 14.29 3.07 -6.76
C ASN A 249 12.99 3.49 -6.04
N GLY A 250 13.02 3.58 -4.71
CA GLY A 250 11.89 4.07 -3.93
C GLY A 250 11.46 5.49 -4.31
N MET A 251 12.39 6.38 -4.59
CA MET A 251 12.04 7.72 -5.09
C MET A 251 11.36 7.69 -6.45
N GLY A 252 11.68 6.72 -7.33
CA GLY A 252 10.93 6.51 -8.57
C GLY A 252 9.42 6.32 -8.30
N GLU A 253 9.10 5.51 -7.30
CA GLU A 253 7.72 5.30 -6.82
C GLU A 253 7.13 6.58 -6.21
N GLY A 254 7.90 7.24 -5.34
CA GLY A 254 7.44 8.44 -4.65
C GLY A 254 7.19 9.64 -5.56
N TRP A 255 8.02 9.84 -6.59
CA TRP A 255 7.75 10.85 -7.63
C TRP A 255 6.45 10.56 -8.38
N SER A 256 6.19 9.27 -8.67
CA SER A 256 5.01 8.83 -9.38
C SER A 256 3.73 9.05 -8.57
N ASP A 257 3.74 8.70 -7.28
CA ASP A 257 2.63 8.97 -6.38
C ASP A 257 2.38 10.49 -6.20
N PHE A 258 3.45 11.28 -6.05
CA PHE A 258 3.33 12.73 -5.90
C PHE A 258 2.62 13.37 -7.09
N VAL A 259 3.05 13.05 -8.32
CA VAL A 259 2.40 13.59 -9.51
C VAL A 259 0.95 13.11 -9.63
N ALA A 260 0.67 11.85 -9.27
CA ALA A 260 -0.68 11.32 -9.25
C ALA A 260 -1.59 12.07 -8.27
N LEU A 261 -1.10 12.38 -7.07
CA LEU A 261 -1.84 13.16 -6.08
C LEU A 261 -2.09 14.60 -6.55
N THR A 262 -1.06 15.26 -7.08
CA THR A 262 -1.14 16.68 -7.49
C THR A 262 -2.09 16.88 -8.66
N LEU A 263 -2.05 15.99 -9.67
CA LEU A 263 -2.95 16.08 -10.84
C LEU A 263 -4.39 15.64 -10.55
N THR A 264 -4.62 14.96 -9.43
CA THR A 264 -5.98 14.57 -8.99
C THR A 264 -6.50 15.41 -7.81
N ALA A 265 -5.74 16.39 -7.33
CA ALA A 265 -6.18 17.34 -6.32
C ALA A 265 -7.34 18.22 -6.84
N ARG A 266 -8.25 18.61 -5.95
CA ARG A 266 -9.49 19.31 -6.29
C ARG A 266 -9.67 20.56 -5.43
N PRO A 267 -10.43 21.56 -5.92
CA PRO A 267 -10.81 22.69 -5.11
C PRO A 267 -11.46 22.24 -3.78
N GLY A 268 -10.96 22.78 -2.66
CA GLY A 268 -11.42 22.43 -1.32
C GLY A 268 -10.70 21.24 -0.69
N ASP A 269 -9.71 20.64 -1.35
CA ASP A 269 -8.78 19.73 -0.70
C ASP A 269 -7.87 20.50 0.27
N THR A 270 -7.41 19.82 1.31
CA THR A 270 -6.52 20.37 2.35
C THR A 270 -5.45 19.35 2.70
N GLY A 271 -4.33 19.78 3.29
CA GLY A 271 -3.24 18.91 3.68
C GLY A 271 -3.65 17.71 4.54
N PRO A 272 -4.43 17.89 5.62
CA PRO A 272 -4.91 16.80 6.46
C PRO A 272 -5.90 15.84 5.79
N LYS A 273 -6.47 16.20 4.64
CA LYS A 273 -7.41 15.32 3.94
C LYS A 273 -6.71 14.05 3.43
N ARG A 274 -7.26 12.92 3.78
CA ARG A 274 -6.77 11.60 3.35
C ARG A 274 -6.89 11.43 1.84
N ARG A 275 -5.83 10.96 1.19
CA ARG A 275 -5.77 10.68 -0.25
C ARG A 275 -5.02 9.37 -0.50
N GLY A 276 -5.60 8.46 -1.25
CA GLY A 276 -4.97 7.20 -1.62
C GLY A 276 -4.61 7.13 -3.11
N ILE A 277 -3.69 6.23 -3.44
CA ILE A 277 -3.34 5.85 -4.81
C ILE A 277 -4.03 4.53 -5.13
N GLY A 278 -4.63 4.39 -6.32
CA GLY A 278 -5.28 3.15 -6.74
C GLY A 278 -6.61 2.85 -6.00
N THR A 279 -7.25 3.85 -5.41
CA THR A 279 -8.49 3.64 -4.64
C THR A 279 -9.65 3.12 -5.49
N PHE A 280 -9.74 3.55 -6.77
CA PHE A 280 -10.73 2.98 -7.67
C PHE A 280 -10.44 1.50 -7.95
N ALA A 281 -9.19 1.13 -8.23
CA ALA A 281 -8.79 -0.25 -8.46
C ALA A 281 -9.05 -1.13 -7.22
N GLN A 282 -8.83 -0.58 -6.02
CA GLN A 282 -9.07 -1.24 -4.73
C GLN A 282 -10.53 -1.22 -4.26
N ARG A 283 -11.44 -0.59 -5.01
CA ARG A 283 -12.85 -0.40 -4.63
C ARG A 283 -13.05 0.40 -3.34
N GLU A 284 -12.13 1.27 -3.05
CA GLU A 284 -12.20 2.20 -1.92
C GLU A 284 -12.74 3.56 -2.36
N GLU A 285 -13.22 4.32 -1.39
CA GLU A 285 -13.47 5.74 -1.58
C GLU A 285 -12.14 6.50 -1.72
N THR A 286 -12.17 7.69 -2.26
CA THR A 286 -10.96 8.49 -2.53
C THR A 286 -10.13 8.85 -1.29
N ASN A 287 -10.71 8.69 -0.09
CA ASN A 287 -10.06 8.87 1.22
C ASN A 287 -9.52 7.56 1.81
N GLY A 288 -9.66 6.43 1.11
CA GLY A 288 -9.02 5.17 1.45
C GLY A 288 -7.51 5.25 1.30
N LYS A 289 -6.80 4.21 1.72
CA LYS A 289 -5.34 4.12 1.55
C LYS A 289 -4.92 3.70 0.13
N GLY A 290 -5.82 3.00 -0.57
CA GLY A 290 -5.55 2.39 -1.86
C GLY A 290 -4.51 1.27 -1.76
N ILE A 291 -3.51 1.33 -2.64
CA ILE A 291 -2.44 0.32 -2.75
C ILE A 291 -1.24 0.58 -1.82
N ARG A 292 -1.29 1.62 -0.98
CA ARG A 292 -0.23 1.96 -0.02
C ARG A 292 -0.64 1.57 1.41
N ASP A 293 0.33 1.51 2.33
CA ASP A 293 0.06 1.17 3.72
C ASP A 293 -0.72 2.26 4.46
N TYR A 294 -0.47 3.51 4.10
CA TYR A 294 -1.15 4.69 4.64
C TYR A 294 -1.71 5.55 3.51
N PRO A 295 -2.86 6.22 3.72
CA PRO A 295 -3.26 7.31 2.85
C PRO A 295 -2.33 8.50 3.04
N TYR A 296 -2.06 9.25 1.99
CA TYR A 296 -1.31 10.50 2.08
C TYR A 296 -2.12 11.56 2.83
N SER A 297 -1.49 12.20 3.80
CA SER A 297 -2.06 13.25 4.65
C SER A 297 -0.93 13.98 5.38
N THR A 298 -1.07 15.29 5.61
CA THR A 298 -0.16 16.05 6.48
C THR A 298 -0.48 15.86 7.97
N ASP A 299 -1.55 15.15 8.31
CA ASP A 299 -1.88 14.76 9.67
C ASP A 299 -1.11 13.48 10.04
N MET A 300 -0.12 13.61 10.91
CA MET A 300 0.71 12.48 11.37
C MET A 300 -0.06 11.42 12.17
N THR A 301 -1.29 11.68 12.58
CA THR A 301 -2.17 10.65 13.18
C THR A 301 -2.79 9.75 12.09
N VAL A 302 -2.78 10.20 10.83
CA VAL A 302 -3.28 9.49 9.65
C VAL A 302 -2.15 8.83 8.88
N ASN A 303 -1.05 9.57 8.68
CA ASN A 303 0.16 9.08 8.03
C ASN A 303 1.38 9.40 8.92
N PRO A 304 1.85 8.44 9.71
CA PRO A 304 2.91 8.66 10.69
C PRO A 304 4.33 8.57 10.09
N LEU A 305 4.45 8.41 8.79
CA LEU A 305 5.73 8.17 8.14
C LEU A 305 6.65 9.39 8.24
N THR A 306 7.90 9.12 8.57
CA THR A 306 9.00 10.07 8.62
C THR A 306 10.20 9.52 7.85
N TYR A 307 11.24 10.31 7.63
CA TYR A 307 12.47 9.82 6.99
C TYR A 307 13.02 8.55 7.65
N ASN A 308 12.95 8.46 8.99
CA ASN A 308 13.41 7.26 9.69
C ASN A 308 12.62 5.99 9.34
N SER A 309 11.40 6.14 8.82
CA SER A 309 10.55 5.00 8.46
C SER A 309 11.11 4.19 7.29
N ILE A 310 12.05 4.71 6.50
CA ILE A 310 12.72 3.95 5.43
C ILE A 310 13.41 2.68 5.96
N GLN A 311 13.79 2.66 7.23
CA GLN A 311 14.43 1.50 7.86
C GLN A 311 13.47 0.31 8.07
N THR A 312 12.18 0.58 8.09
CA THR A 312 11.13 -0.41 8.38
C THR A 312 10.16 -0.57 7.22
N GLN A 313 10.23 0.29 6.20
CA GLN A 313 9.39 0.17 5.01
C GLN A 313 10.01 -0.83 4.02
N PRO A 314 9.27 -1.88 3.64
CA PRO A 314 9.80 -2.90 2.74
C PRO A 314 9.76 -2.43 1.28
N GLY A 315 10.86 -2.65 0.57
CA GLY A 315 10.96 -2.48 -0.88
C GLY A 315 10.75 -1.05 -1.38
N GLU A 316 10.75 -0.93 -2.69
CA GLU A 316 10.65 0.37 -3.40
C GLU A 316 9.35 1.12 -3.13
N HIS A 317 8.22 0.42 -3.05
CA HIS A 317 6.92 1.06 -2.82
C HIS A 317 6.82 1.65 -1.40
N GLY A 318 7.33 0.94 -0.39
CA GLY A 318 7.34 1.44 0.99
C GLY A 318 8.24 2.67 1.14
N ILE A 319 9.46 2.62 0.62
CA ILE A 319 10.41 3.74 0.60
C ILE A 319 9.84 4.91 -0.20
N GLY A 320 9.21 4.62 -1.33
CA GLY A 320 8.54 5.63 -2.17
C GLY A 320 7.39 6.33 -1.45
N THR A 321 6.63 5.60 -0.64
CA THR A 321 5.56 6.20 0.18
C THR A 321 6.13 7.21 1.18
N VAL A 322 7.28 6.93 1.79
CA VAL A 322 7.97 7.90 2.66
C VAL A 322 8.38 9.14 1.88
N TRP A 323 9.00 8.97 0.71
CA TRP A 323 9.42 10.09 -0.12
C TRP A 323 8.23 10.97 -0.54
N CYS A 324 7.17 10.35 -1.04
CA CYS A 324 5.97 11.09 -1.44
C CYS A 324 5.29 11.79 -0.26
N THR A 325 5.32 11.22 0.95
CA THR A 325 4.79 11.89 2.16
C THR A 325 5.50 13.22 2.40
N MET A 326 6.84 13.24 2.32
CA MET A 326 7.63 14.48 2.47
C MET A 326 7.33 15.50 1.38
N LEU A 327 7.13 15.05 0.13
CA LEU A 327 6.75 15.92 -0.98
C LEU A 327 5.32 16.45 -0.83
N TRP A 328 4.42 15.67 -0.25
CA TRP A 328 3.04 16.06 0.01
C TRP A 328 2.95 17.12 1.10
N ASP A 329 3.82 17.04 2.12
CA ASP A 329 3.97 18.10 3.13
C ASP A 329 4.49 19.39 2.48
N LEU A 330 5.49 19.31 1.61
CA LEU A 330 5.99 20.46 0.85
C LEU A 330 4.90 21.10 -0.03
N TYR A 331 4.13 20.27 -0.75
CA TYR A 331 3.04 20.74 -1.61
C TYR A 331 2.01 21.55 -0.83
N TRP A 332 1.62 21.08 0.35
CA TRP A 332 0.65 21.80 1.16
C TRP A 332 1.25 22.98 1.90
N ALA A 333 2.50 22.91 2.35
CA ALA A 333 3.18 24.07 2.94
C ALA A 333 3.26 25.24 1.97
N LEU A 334 3.60 24.97 0.70
CA LEU A 334 3.59 26.00 -0.35
C LEU A 334 2.17 26.46 -0.69
N SER A 335 1.20 25.55 -0.74
CA SER A 335 -0.20 25.89 -1.02
C SER A 335 -0.82 26.74 0.09
N ASP A 336 -0.45 26.50 1.33
CA ASP A 336 -0.91 27.30 2.48
C ASP A 336 -0.28 28.71 2.48
N GLU A 337 0.97 28.84 2.03
CA GLU A 337 1.68 30.13 1.95
C GLU A 337 1.20 30.98 0.77
N TYR A 338 1.04 30.39 -0.42
CA TYR A 338 0.77 31.14 -1.66
C TYR A 338 -0.64 30.97 -2.22
N GLY A 339 -1.47 30.15 -1.56
CA GLY A 339 -2.78 29.77 -2.07
C GLY A 339 -2.72 28.58 -3.04
N TRP A 340 -3.87 27.95 -3.24
CA TRP A 340 -4.03 26.84 -4.18
C TRP A 340 -4.76 27.31 -5.44
N ASP A 341 -4.18 27.04 -6.63
CA ASP A 341 -4.73 27.45 -7.92
C ASP A 341 -5.26 26.22 -8.69
N PRO A 342 -6.51 26.21 -9.17
CA PRO A 342 -7.06 25.13 -9.96
C PRO A 342 -6.44 24.97 -11.36
N ASP A 343 -5.82 26.01 -11.91
CA ASP A 343 -5.12 25.95 -13.19
C ASP A 343 -3.71 25.38 -12.98
N VAL A 344 -3.58 24.06 -13.13
CA VAL A 344 -2.30 23.35 -12.96
C VAL A 344 -1.24 23.80 -13.96
N TYR A 345 -1.64 24.30 -15.13
CA TYR A 345 -0.73 24.64 -16.23
C TYR A 345 -0.26 26.09 -16.26
N HIS A 346 -1.13 27.03 -15.90
CA HIS A 346 -0.87 28.46 -16.03
C HIS A 346 -1.06 29.22 -14.72
N GLY A 347 -1.46 28.52 -13.67
CA GLY A 347 -1.63 29.08 -12.34
C GLY A 347 -0.29 29.46 -11.70
N ASP A 348 -0.36 30.27 -10.66
CA ASP A 348 0.77 30.77 -9.87
C ASP A 348 0.65 30.45 -8.37
N GLY A 349 -0.25 29.55 -8.01
CA GLY A 349 -0.43 29.10 -6.63
C GLY A 349 0.74 28.29 -6.10
N GLY A 350 0.76 28.07 -4.79
CA GLY A 350 1.79 27.25 -4.12
C GLY A 350 1.86 25.81 -4.66
N ASN A 351 0.72 25.26 -5.06
CA ASN A 351 0.68 23.96 -5.73
C ASN A 351 1.42 23.95 -7.08
N ASN A 352 1.31 25.02 -7.88
CA ASN A 352 2.06 25.16 -9.13
C ASN A 352 3.55 25.31 -8.86
N ILE A 353 3.93 26.09 -7.84
CA ILE A 353 5.32 26.24 -7.39
C ILE A 353 5.88 24.88 -6.97
N ALA A 354 5.14 24.10 -6.15
CA ALA A 354 5.58 22.78 -5.70
C ALA A 354 5.84 21.82 -6.86
N ILE A 355 4.91 21.73 -7.81
CA ILE A 355 5.05 20.86 -8.99
C ILE A 355 6.27 21.28 -9.81
N GLN A 356 6.46 22.57 -10.05
CA GLN A 356 7.60 23.09 -10.83
C GLN A 356 8.93 22.79 -10.13
N LEU A 357 9.01 22.99 -8.81
CA LEU A 357 10.22 22.71 -8.04
C LEU A 357 10.58 21.22 -8.05
N VAL A 358 9.59 20.35 -7.93
CA VAL A 358 9.77 18.90 -7.98
C VAL A 358 10.25 18.45 -9.36
N VAL A 359 9.63 18.95 -10.43
CA VAL A 359 10.03 18.63 -11.82
C VAL A 359 11.45 19.11 -12.11
N ASP A 360 11.79 20.32 -11.69
CA ASP A 360 13.14 20.85 -11.89
C ASP A 360 14.17 20.19 -10.98
N GLY A 361 13.77 19.79 -9.77
CA GLY A 361 14.58 18.98 -8.87
C GLY A 361 14.99 17.65 -9.51
N MET A 362 14.04 16.94 -10.14
CA MET A 362 14.37 15.71 -10.90
C MET A 362 15.40 15.91 -12.01
N LYS A 363 15.42 17.08 -12.64
CA LYS A 363 16.43 17.41 -13.68
C LYS A 363 17.81 17.70 -13.11
N LEU A 364 17.88 18.17 -11.87
CA LEU A 364 19.11 18.64 -11.21
C LEU A 364 19.75 17.58 -10.31
N GLN A 365 18.99 16.55 -9.90
CA GLN A 365 19.53 15.50 -9.05
C GLN A 365 20.52 14.59 -9.82
N PRO A 366 21.50 14.00 -9.12
CA PRO A 366 22.43 13.07 -9.75
C PRO A 366 21.71 11.78 -10.19
N CYS A 367 22.36 10.99 -11.03
CA CYS A 367 21.95 9.61 -11.26
C CYS A 367 22.11 8.82 -9.96
N ASN A 368 21.16 7.94 -9.66
CA ASN A 368 21.14 7.11 -8.47
C ASN A 368 21.12 7.94 -7.15
N PRO A 369 20.17 8.90 -7.00
CA PRO A 369 20.15 9.83 -5.90
C PRO A 369 19.63 9.19 -4.60
N GLY A 370 20.10 9.70 -3.44
CA GLY A 370 19.42 9.52 -2.17
C GLY A 370 18.42 10.65 -1.90
N PHE A 371 17.60 10.53 -0.85
CA PHE A 371 16.61 11.55 -0.45
C PHE A 371 17.26 12.92 -0.22
N ILE A 372 18.46 12.94 0.35
CA ILE A 372 19.24 14.17 0.60
C ILE A 372 19.63 14.84 -0.73
N ASP A 373 20.05 14.06 -1.72
CA ASP A 373 20.42 14.59 -3.03
C ASP A 373 19.21 15.20 -3.74
N ALA A 374 18.08 14.50 -3.70
CA ALA A 374 16.84 14.95 -4.30
C ALA A 374 16.30 16.23 -3.63
N ARG A 375 16.32 16.29 -2.28
CA ARG A 375 15.98 17.52 -1.54
C ARG A 375 16.90 18.69 -1.94
N ASN A 376 18.22 18.45 -1.99
CA ASN A 376 19.17 19.48 -2.37
C ASN A 376 18.96 19.95 -3.81
N ALA A 377 18.53 19.07 -4.70
CA ALA A 377 18.18 19.42 -6.08
C ALA A 377 16.91 20.31 -6.12
N ILE A 378 15.91 20.04 -5.30
CA ILE A 378 14.71 20.89 -5.15
C ILE A 378 15.10 22.27 -4.60
N LEU A 379 15.99 22.33 -3.59
CA LEU A 379 16.54 23.60 -3.08
C LEU A 379 17.29 24.38 -4.18
N ALA A 380 18.09 23.70 -5.01
CA ALA A 380 18.76 24.32 -6.14
C ALA A 380 17.78 24.83 -7.21
N ALA A 381 16.70 24.09 -7.46
CA ALA A 381 15.62 24.54 -8.36
C ALA A 381 14.96 25.82 -7.84
N ASP A 382 14.71 25.92 -6.54
CA ASP A 382 14.15 27.11 -5.92
C ASP A 382 15.11 28.33 -6.02
N MET A 383 16.41 28.10 -5.84
CA MET A 383 17.40 29.16 -6.07
C MET A 383 17.37 29.70 -7.49
N ILE A 384 17.17 28.83 -8.47
CA ILE A 384 17.13 29.21 -9.90
C ILE A 384 15.81 29.92 -10.24
N ASN A 385 14.70 29.35 -9.81
CA ASN A 385 13.38 29.80 -10.25
C ASN A 385 12.81 30.93 -9.40
N ASN A 386 13.09 30.94 -8.08
CA ASN A 386 12.48 31.81 -7.10
C ASN A 386 13.49 32.58 -6.24
N ALA A 387 14.77 32.63 -6.65
CA ALA A 387 15.85 33.28 -5.92
C ALA A 387 15.96 32.81 -4.42
N GLY A 388 15.57 31.58 -4.15
CA GLY A 388 15.65 30.96 -2.82
C GLY A 388 14.52 31.37 -1.87
N ALA A 389 13.41 31.89 -2.36
CA ALA A 389 12.31 32.37 -1.52
C ALA A 389 11.68 31.27 -0.66
N ASN A 390 11.74 30.01 -1.09
CA ASN A 390 11.07 28.88 -0.44
C ASN A 390 12.03 27.93 0.32
N GLN A 391 13.30 28.32 0.50
CA GLN A 391 14.31 27.46 1.12
C GLN A 391 13.87 26.91 2.48
N CYS A 392 13.23 27.73 3.32
CA CYS A 392 12.76 27.32 4.64
C CYS A 392 11.59 26.34 4.60
N LEU A 393 10.74 26.39 3.57
CA LEU A 393 9.61 25.47 3.39
C LEU A 393 10.08 24.11 2.84
N ILE A 394 11.15 24.13 2.01
CA ILE A 394 11.71 22.93 1.41
C ILE A 394 12.60 22.19 2.41
N TRP A 395 13.28 22.93 3.30
CA TRP A 395 14.24 22.38 4.29
C TRP A 395 13.56 21.63 5.41
#